data_414452a33f7e19b07e737ef245922c32
#
_entry.id   414452a33f7e19b07e737ef245922c32
#
_cell.length_a   1.000
_cell.length_b   1.000
_cell.length_c   1.000
_cell.angle_alpha   90.00
_cell.angle_beta   90.00
_cell.angle_gamma   90.00
#
_symmetry.space_group_name_H-M   'P 1'
#
loop_
_entity.id
_entity.type
_entity.pdbx_description
1 polymer ?
#
loop_
_entity_poly.entity_id
_entity_poly.type
_entity_poly.pdbx_seq_one_letter_code
_entity_poly.pdbx_strand_id
1 'polypeptide(L)'
;NGGSAADAQHLSAEYLVRLRPNINRKPIPAISLAQDTSTLTACGNDYDFSDIFRRPFQALAKKNDVLIAITTSGNSLNVVKVLKDARSKKITTIGFLGGSGGKCKKFCDINLIVPSKSTARIQECHIFLGHFIFEQVENLILKKQ
;
A
#
# COMPACT_ATOMS: atom_id res chain seq x y z
N ASN A 1 5.21 -6.49 -3.74
CA ASN A 1 6.23 -7.21 -4.52
C ASN A 1 5.99 -6.96 -6.02
N GLY A 2 7.06 -6.94 -6.83
CA GLY A 2 6.95 -6.81 -8.28
C GLY A 2 6.13 -5.60 -8.74
N GLY A 3 5.18 -5.80 -9.66
CA GLY A 3 4.31 -4.73 -10.17
C GLY A 3 3.50 -4.03 -9.09
N SER A 4 3.02 -4.76 -8.07
CA SER A 4 2.34 -4.13 -6.92
C SER A 4 3.26 -3.26 -6.08
N ALA A 5 4.58 -3.48 -6.07
CA ALA A 5 5.54 -2.58 -5.45
C ALA A 5 5.72 -1.31 -6.29
N ALA A 6 5.72 -1.44 -7.63
CA ALA A 6 5.72 -0.30 -8.54
C ALA A 6 4.46 0.56 -8.37
N ASP A 7 3.28 -0.06 -8.25
CA ASP A 7 2.03 0.64 -7.94
C ASP A 7 2.12 1.42 -6.62
N ALA A 8 2.68 0.82 -5.57
CA ALA A 8 2.85 1.50 -4.28
C ALA A 8 3.79 2.71 -4.38
N GLN A 9 4.88 2.61 -5.15
CA GLN A 9 5.79 3.73 -5.42
C GLN A 9 5.07 4.83 -6.22
N HIS A 10 4.37 4.47 -7.28
CA HIS A 10 3.62 5.39 -8.11
C HIS A 10 2.56 6.16 -7.28
N LEU A 11 1.71 5.44 -6.55
CA LEU A 11 0.68 6.06 -5.73
C LEU A 11 1.25 6.95 -4.62
N SER A 12 2.38 6.59 -4.01
CA SER A 12 3.01 7.48 -3.02
C SER A 12 3.50 8.78 -3.67
N ALA A 13 4.04 8.73 -4.89
CA ALA A 13 4.46 9.91 -5.63
C ALA A 13 3.27 10.83 -5.97
N GLU A 14 2.10 10.28 -6.27
CA GLU A 14 0.88 11.05 -6.53
C GLU A 14 0.50 11.94 -5.34
N TYR A 15 0.67 11.46 -4.11
CA TYR A 15 0.40 12.25 -2.90
C TYR A 15 1.55 13.20 -2.56
N LEU A 16 2.79 12.74 -2.64
CA LEU A 16 3.96 13.54 -2.30
C LEU A 16 4.16 14.71 -3.25
N VAL A 17 3.86 14.54 -4.53
CA VAL A 17 4.07 15.56 -5.56
C VAL A 17 2.74 16.14 -6.03
N ARG A 18 2.03 15.43 -6.90
CA ARG A 18 0.78 15.92 -7.48
C ARG A 18 0.09 14.85 -8.33
N LEU A 19 -1.17 14.53 -8.02
CA LEU A 19 -1.97 13.59 -8.80
C LEU A 19 -2.54 14.27 -10.07
N ARG A 20 -3.11 15.47 -9.94
CA ARG A 20 -3.77 16.18 -11.03
C ARG A 20 -2.96 17.42 -11.45
N PRO A 21 -2.58 17.57 -12.74
CA PRO A 21 -1.73 18.67 -13.21
C PRO A 21 -2.28 20.06 -12.88
N ASN A 22 -3.59 20.22 -12.91
CA ASN A 22 -4.27 21.50 -12.73
C ASN A 22 -4.61 21.82 -11.27
N ILE A 23 -4.28 20.93 -10.33
CA ILE A 23 -4.54 21.12 -8.90
C ILE A 23 -3.22 21.39 -8.18
N ASN A 24 -3.02 22.65 -7.78
CA ASN A 24 -1.89 23.03 -6.94
C ASN A 24 -2.31 22.90 -5.46
N ARG A 25 -1.69 21.99 -4.71
CA ARG A 25 -1.95 21.74 -3.31
C ARG A 25 -0.67 21.45 -2.52
N LYS A 26 -0.76 21.54 -1.21
CA LYS A 26 0.33 21.08 -0.34
C LYS A 26 0.58 19.58 -0.51
N PRO A 27 1.85 19.11 -0.38
CA PRO A 27 2.17 17.68 -0.36
C PRO A 27 1.36 16.94 0.70
N ILE A 28 0.89 15.75 0.36
CA ILE A 28 0.23 14.84 1.30
C ILE A 28 1.24 13.78 1.70
N PRO A 29 1.50 13.54 3.00
CA PRO A 29 2.46 12.54 3.44
C PRO A 29 2.08 11.14 2.98
N ALA A 30 2.98 10.49 2.26
CA ALA A 30 2.86 9.09 1.85
C ALA A 30 4.26 8.50 1.68
N ILE A 31 4.40 7.20 1.90
CA ILE A 31 5.67 6.50 1.69
C ILE A 31 5.41 5.09 1.18
N SER A 32 6.16 4.68 0.17
CA SER A 32 6.21 3.28 -0.25
C SER A 32 7.27 2.53 0.55
N LEU A 33 6.87 1.46 1.24
CA LEU A 33 7.81 0.58 1.94
C LEU A 33 8.68 -0.27 0.99
N ALA A 34 8.42 -0.21 -0.32
CA ALA A 34 9.16 -0.88 -1.38
C ALA A 34 10.13 0.06 -2.12
N GLN A 35 10.41 1.24 -1.60
CA GLN A 35 11.13 2.29 -2.31
C GLN A 35 12.63 2.20 -2.16
N ASP A 36 13.15 1.92 -0.96
CA ASP A 36 14.58 1.96 -0.68
C ASP A 36 15.23 0.60 -0.88
N THR A 37 16.03 0.50 -1.95
CA THR A 37 16.76 -0.72 -2.31
C THR A 37 17.71 -1.18 -1.21
N SER A 38 18.41 -0.27 -0.53
CA SER A 38 19.33 -0.62 0.55
C SER A 38 18.59 -1.25 1.73
N THR A 39 17.47 -0.67 2.14
CA THR A 39 16.63 -1.24 3.21
C THR A 39 16.10 -2.63 2.83
N LEU A 40 15.61 -2.81 1.60
CA LEU A 40 15.08 -4.10 1.13
C LEU A 40 16.17 -5.18 1.09
N THR A 41 17.33 -4.86 0.52
CA THR A 41 18.44 -5.82 0.37
C THR A 41 19.09 -6.14 1.71
N ALA A 42 19.34 -5.15 2.56
CA ALA A 42 19.87 -5.37 3.90
C ALA A 42 18.93 -6.24 4.75
N CYS A 43 17.63 -5.92 4.75
CA CYS A 43 16.66 -6.71 5.49
C CYS A 43 16.55 -8.15 4.96
N GLY A 44 16.57 -8.34 3.64
CA GLY A 44 16.56 -9.67 3.02
C GLY A 44 17.81 -10.49 3.31
N ASN A 45 18.98 -9.85 3.43
CA ASN A 45 20.26 -10.48 3.74
C ASN A 45 20.42 -10.80 5.23
N ASP A 46 20.11 -9.84 6.10
CA ASP A 46 20.42 -9.92 7.54
C ASP A 46 19.32 -10.60 8.36
N TYR A 47 18.10 -10.65 7.84
CA TYR A 47 16.93 -11.22 8.51
C TYR A 47 16.21 -12.22 7.60
N ASP A 48 15.11 -11.78 6.93
CA ASP A 48 14.32 -12.61 6.03
C ASP A 48 13.55 -11.73 5.05
N PHE A 49 13.34 -12.23 3.82
CA PHE A 49 12.54 -11.53 2.81
C PHE A 49 11.11 -11.23 3.27
N SER A 50 10.58 -12.04 4.18
CA SER A 50 9.26 -11.80 4.74
C SER A 50 9.18 -10.62 5.71
N ASP A 51 10.29 -10.03 6.11
CA ASP A 51 10.36 -8.88 7.02
C ASP A 51 10.68 -7.55 6.33
N ILE A 52 10.91 -7.55 5.01
CA ILE A 52 11.34 -6.35 4.25
C ILE A 52 10.37 -5.17 4.35
N PHE A 53 9.08 -5.40 4.48
CA PHE A 53 8.07 -4.34 4.70
C PHE A 53 7.78 -4.12 6.18
N ARG A 54 7.87 -5.17 6.98
CA ARG A 54 7.56 -5.13 8.41
C ARG A 54 8.52 -4.24 9.18
N ARG A 55 9.83 -4.38 8.96
CA ARG A 55 10.83 -3.61 9.70
C ARG A 55 10.74 -2.10 9.48
N PRO A 56 10.72 -1.57 8.24
CA PRO A 56 10.53 -0.14 8.03
C PRO A 56 9.16 0.35 8.52
N PHE A 57 8.09 -0.46 8.40
CA PHE A 57 6.80 -0.13 8.97
C PHE A 57 6.84 0.05 10.49
N GLN A 58 7.53 -0.85 11.22
CA GLN A 58 7.66 -0.77 12.68
C GLN A 58 8.36 0.52 13.13
N ALA A 59 9.34 0.98 12.35
CA ALA A 59 10.12 2.19 12.64
C ALA A 59 9.37 3.49 12.31
N LEU A 60 8.61 3.50 11.21
CA LEU A 60 8.04 4.72 10.64
C LEU A 60 6.56 4.96 11.02
N ALA A 61 5.79 3.88 11.22
CA ALA A 61 4.35 3.95 11.39
C ALA A 61 3.95 4.61 12.73
N LYS A 62 3.05 5.57 12.63
CA LYS A 62 2.51 6.35 13.75
C LYS A 62 1.01 6.11 13.92
N LYS A 63 0.49 6.46 15.10
CA LYS A 63 -0.95 6.45 15.36
C LYS A 63 -1.67 7.34 14.32
N ASN A 64 -2.82 6.88 13.85
CA ASN A 64 -3.65 7.50 12.83
C ASN A 64 -3.12 7.41 11.39
N ASP A 65 -2.01 6.73 11.15
CA ASP A 65 -1.62 6.38 9.78
C ASP A 65 -2.59 5.36 9.17
N VAL A 66 -2.53 5.22 7.85
CA VAL A 66 -3.26 4.22 7.09
C VAL A 66 -2.24 3.36 6.35
N LEU A 67 -2.32 2.05 6.48
CA LEU A 67 -1.54 1.11 5.69
C LEU A 67 -2.37 0.61 4.50
N ILE A 68 -1.92 0.90 3.29
CA ILE A 68 -2.48 0.31 2.06
C ILE A 68 -1.59 -0.86 1.64
N ALA A 69 -2.17 -2.06 1.63
CA ALA A 69 -1.48 -3.30 1.25
C ALA A 69 -1.93 -3.73 -0.16
N ILE A 70 -0.99 -3.77 -1.11
CA ILE A 70 -1.27 -4.12 -2.51
C ILE A 70 -0.66 -5.48 -2.82
N THR A 71 -1.49 -6.47 -3.13
CA THR A 71 -1.04 -7.84 -3.45
C THR A 71 -2.06 -8.60 -4.29
N THR A 72 -1.62 -9.10 -5.43
CA THR A 72 -2.50 -9.82 -6.37
C THR A 72 -2.97 -11.17 -5.84
N SER A 73 -2.17 -11.87 -5.06
CA SER A 73 -2.55 -13.17 -4.49
C SER A 73 -3.18 -13.09 -3.10
N GLY A 74 -2.93 -11.99 -2.37
CA GLY A 74 -3.28 -11.89 -0.95
C GLY A 74 -2.53 -12.87 -0.03
N ASN A 75 -1.48 -13.54 -0.53
CA ASN A 75 -0.78 -14.60 0.21
C ASN A 75 0.71 -14.31 0.47
N SER A 76 1.26 -13.23 -0.06
CA SER A 76 2.66 -12.85 0.13
C SER A 76 2.98 -12.68 1.62
N LEU A 77 3.94 -13.45 2.14
CA LEU A 77 4.21 -13.53 3.57
C LEU A 77 4.69 -12.19 4.15
N ASN A 78 5.50 -11.44 3.41
CA ASN A 78 5.94 -10.10 3.79
C ASN A 78 4.77 -9.11 3.94
N VAL A 79 3.76 -9.18 3.07
CA VAL A 79 2.55 -8.37 3.18
C VAL A 79 1.67 -8.83 4.35
N VAL A 80 1.53 -10.14 4.56
CA VAL A 80 0.80 -10.69 5.72
C VAL A 80 1.43 -10.25 7.04
N LYS A 81 2.77 -10.27 7.15
CA LYS A 81 3.47 -9.87 8.38
C LYS A 81 3.24 -8.39 8.71
N VAL A 82 3.38 -7.48 7.75
CA VAL A 82 3.16 -6.05 8.00
C VAL A 82 1.71 -5.73 8.34
N LEU A 83 0.73 -6.41 7.72
CA LEU A 83 -0.69 -6.26 8.07
C LEU A 83 -0.99 -6.72 9.50
N LYS A 84 -0.37 -7.81 9.97
CA LYS A 84 -0.50 -8.23 11.37
C LYS A 84 0.01 -7.18 12.34
N ASP A 85 1.17 -6.58 12.06
CA ASP A 85 1.74 -5.52 12.89
C ASP A 85 0.88 -4.25 12.87
N ALA A 86 0.35 -3.85 11.71
CA ALA A 86 -0.56 -2.73 11.59
C ALA A 86 -1.81 -2.93 12.46
N ARG A 87 -2.41 -4.12 12.39
CA ARG A 87 -3.56 -4.46 13.23
C ARG A 87 -3.23 -4.43 14.72
N SER A 88 -2.08 -4.94 15.14
CA SER A 88 -1.65 -4.90 16.56
C SER A 88 -1.45 -3.46 17.07
N LYS A 89 -1.00 -2.56 16.19
CA LYS A 89 -0.83 -1.13 16.46
C LYS A 89 -2.13 -0.32 16.30
N LYS A 90 -3.25 -0.96 15.94
CA LYS A 90 -4.54 -0.30 15.65
C LYS A 90 -4.43 0.75 14.55
N ILE A 91 -3.60 0.50 13.55
CA ILE A 91 -3.47 1.31 12.34
C ILE A 91 -4.48 0.79 11.32
N THR A 92 -5.27 1.70 10.75
CA THR A 92 -6.27 1.37 9.72
C THR A 92 -5.61 0.71 8.52
N THR A 93 -6.18 -0.40 8.04
CA THR A 93 -5.62 -1.19 6.96
C THR A 93 -6.59 -1.30 5.78
N ILE A 94 -6.09 -1.03 4.58
CA ILE A 94 -6.84 -1.16 3.33
C ILE A 94 -6.10 -2.17 2.45
N GLY A 95 -6.78 -3.24 2.05
CA GLY A 95 -6.23 -4.25 1.16
C GLY A 95 -6.70 -4.07 -0.29
N PHE A 96 -5.76 -3.87 -1.21
CA PHE A 96 -5.97 -4.02 -2.65
C PHE A 96 -5.55 -5.44 -3.00
N LEU A 97 -6.51 -6.33 -3.15
CA LEU A 97 -6.32 -7.78 -3.18
C LEU A 97 -6.85 -8.37 -4.49
N GLY A 98 -6.33 -9.54 -4.88
CA GLY A 98 -6.82 -10.27 -6.02
C GLY A 98 -7.40 -11.65 -5.66
N GLY A 99 -8.09 -12.27 -6.60
CA GLY A 99 -8.71 -13.58 -6.44
C GLY A 99 -9.76 -13.62 -5.33
N SER A 100 -9.52 -14.38 -4.28
CA SER A 100 -10.37 -14.46 -3.07
C SER A 100 -9.90 -13.54 -1.94
N GLY A 101 -8.81 -12.80 -2.13
CA GLY A 101 -8.18 -11.96 -1.13
C GLY A 101 -7.12 -12.67 -0.27
N GLY A 102 -7.01 -13.98 -0.37
CA GLY A 102 -6.00 -14.80 0.31
C GLY A 102 -5.96 -14.59 1.82
N LYS A 103 -4.78 -14.81 2.40
CA LYS A 103 -4.52 -14.67 3.85
C LYS A 103 -4.58 -13.20 4.32
N CYS A 104 -4.33 -12.24 3.43
CA CYS A 104 -4.33 -10.81 3.78
C CYS A 104 -5.73 -10.30 4.15
N LYS A 105 -6.78 -10.82 3.49
CA LYS A 105 -8.17 -10.39 3.67
C LYS A 105 -8.59 -10.25 5.13
N LYS A 106 -8.24 -11.21 5.98
CA LYS A 106 -8.64 -11.21 7.41
C LYS A 106 -7.91 -10.19 8.29
N PHE A 107 -6.86 -9.55 7.76
CA PHE A 107 -6.07 -8.55 8.48
C PHE A 107 -6.33 -7.12 7.99
N CYS A 108 -7.16 -6.94 6.96
CA CYS A 108 -7.55 -5.64 6.46
C CYS A 108 -8.92 -5.23 7.02
N ASP A 109 -9.04 -3.96 7.41
CA ASP A 109 -10.32 -3.37 7.85
C ASP A 109 -11.22 -3.13 6.63
N ILE A 110 -10.61 -2.71 5.51
CA ILE A 110 -11.31 -2.51 4.23
C ILE A 110 -10.64 -3.41 3.19
N ASN A 111 -11.45 -4.16 2.44
CA ASN A 111 -10.96 -5.06 1.39
C ASN A 111 -11.54 -4.67 0.04
N LEU A 112 -10.68 -4.32 -0.92
CA LEU A 112 -10.99 -4.12 -2.32
C LEU A 112 -10.45 -5.34 -3.09
N ILE A 113 -11.32 -6.24 -3.48
CA ILE A 113 -10.95 -7.52 -4.08
C ILE A 113 -11.31 -7.52 -5.56
N VAL A 114 -10.32 -7.69 -6.41
CA VAL A 114 -10.50 -7.90 -7.85
C VAL A 114 -10.65 -9.40 -8.10
N PRO A 115 -11.85 -9.91 -8.47
CA PRO A 115 -12.13 -11.34 -8.59
C PRO A 115 -11.60 -11.90 -9.92
N SER A 116 -10.28 -11.84 -10.12
CA SER A 116 -9.59 -12.34 -11.33
C SER A 116 -8.49 -13.32 -10.97
N LYS A 117 -8.15 -14.21 -11.90
CA LYS A 117 -6.98 -15.10 -11.84
C LYS A 117 -5.77 -14.54 -12.61
N SER A 118 -5.96 -13.49 -13.39
CA SER A 118 -4.90 -12.84 -14.16
C SER A 118 -4.23 -11.75 -13.31
N THR A 119 -2.96 -11.95 -12.99
CA THR A 119 -2.15 -10.97 -12.24
C THR A 119 -2.12 -9.61 -12.91
N ALA A 120 -1.99 -9.55 -14.24
CA ALA A 120 -1.98 -8.29 -14.98
C ALA A 120 -3.32 -7.54 -14.84
N ARG A 121 -4.45 -8.23 -15.00
CA ARG A 121 -5.78 -7.61 -14.84
C ARG A 121 -6.02 -7.12 -13.43
N ILE A 122 -5.53 -7.86 -12.43
CA ILE A 122 -5.62 -7.44 -11.03
C ILE A 122 -4.80 -6.15 -10.81
N GLN A 123 -3.57 -6.08 -11.29
CA GLN A 123 -2.70 -4.90 -11.16
C GLN A 123 -3.29 -3.67 -11.86
N GLU A 124 -3.82 -3.82 -13.08
CA GLU A 124 -4.51 -2.73 -13.78
C GLU A 124 -5.69 -2.17 -12.98
N CYS A 125 -6.49 -3.07 -12.38
CA CYS A 125 -7.57 -2.65 -11.49
C CYS A 125 -7.06 -1.98 -10.21
N HIS A 126 -5.96 -2.48 -9.62
CA HIS A 126 -5.39 -1.91 -8.40
C HIS A 126 -4.91 -0.48 -8.61
N ILE A 127 -4.18 -0.21 -9.70
CA ILE A 127 -3.70 1.16 -9.97
C ILE A 127 -4.87 2.10 -10.31
N PHE A 128 -5.87 1.62 -11.06
CA PHE A 128 -7.10 2.37 -11.33
C PHE A 128 -7.82 2.77 -10.03
N LEU A 129 -8.04 1.80 -9.13
CA LEU A 129 -8.67 2.03 -7.83
C LEU A 129 -7.84 2.97 -6.95
N GLY A 130 -6.52 2.84 -7.01
CA GLY A 130 -5.59 3.74 -6.31
C GLY A 130 -5.77 5.18 -6.76
N HIS A 131 -5.71 5.46 -8.05
CA HIS A 131 -5.93 6.79 -8.59
C HIS A 131 -7.30 7.34 -8.22
N PHE A 132 -8.36 6.54 -8.40
CA PHE A 132 -9.72 6.96 -8.09
C PHE A 132 -9.88 7.36 -6.61
N ILE A 133 -9.43 6.49 -5.70
CA ILE A 133 -9.54 6.74 -4.25
C ILE A 133 -8.69 7.95 -3.85
N PHE A 134 -7.46 8.05 -4.36
CA PHE A 134 -6.56 9.15 -4.04
C PHE A 134 -7.12 10.49 -4.51
N GLU A 135 -7.75 10.51 -5.69
CA GLU A 135 -8.44 11.70 -6.18
C GLU A 135 -9.63 12.10 -5.30
N GLN A 136 -10.44 11.12 -4.86
CA GLN A 136 -11.57 11.42 -3.96
C GLN A 136 -11.08 11.95 -2.60
N VAL A 137 -10.02 11.39 -2.04
CA VAL A 137 -9.41 11.89 -0.79
C VAL A 137 -8.83 13.30 -0.99
N GLU A 138 -8.13 13.55 -2.12
CA GLU A 138 -7.62 14.88 -2.46
C GLU A 138 -8.77 15.91 -2.52
N ASN A 139 -9.89 15.57 -3.16
CA ASN A 139 -11.08 16.43 -3.20
C ASN A 139 -11.64 16.74 -1.81
N LEU A 140 -11.67 15.75 -0.92
CA LEU A 140 -12.12 15.94 0.47
C LEU A 140 -11.19 16.86 1.27
N ILE A 141 -9.89 16.73 1.07
CA ILE A 141 -8.88 17.58 1.73
C ILE A 141 -9.02 19.03 1.25
N LEU A 142 -9.16 19.24 -0.06
CA LEU A 142 -9.30 20.59 -0.66
C LEU A 142 -10.58 21.30 -0.21
N LYS A 143 -11.67 20.58 0.02
CA LYS A 143 -12.93 21.17 0.55
C LYS A 143 -12.82 21.64 1.99
N LYS A 144 -11.82 21.19 2.74
CA LYS A 144 -11.60 21.54 4.15
C LYS A 144 -10.57 22.67 4.34
N GLN A 145 -9.91 23.10 3.27
CA GLN A 145 -8.98 24.23 3.24
C GLN A 145 -9.69 25.50 2.79
#